data_faa6a1db0092bcbbd0ea75508e4d18d3
#
_entry.id   faa6a1db0092bcbbd0ea75508e4d18d3
#
_cell.length_a   1.000
_cell.length_b   1.000
_cell.length_c   1.000
_cell.angle_alpha   90.00
_cell.angle_beta   90.00
_cell.angle_gamma   90.00
#
_symmetry.space_group_name_H-M   'P 1'
#
loop_
_entity.id
_entity.type
_entity.pdbx_description
1 polymer ?
#
loop_
_entity_poly.entity_id
_entity_poly.type
_entity_poly.pdbx_seq_one_letter_code
_entity_poly.pdbx_strand_id
1 'polypeptide(L)'
;MACTTILVGKHASYDGSTMIARNDDSGSGHFTPKKFTVVQPEEQPRHYRSVLSHVEIELPDNPMRYTSMPNALEGEGIWAASGVNEANVAMTATETITSNPRVLGADPLVEYYPAQDGAEEVPGGIG
;
A
#
# COMPACT_ATOMS: atom_id res chain seq x y z
N MET A 1 -8.48 -1.83 -13.12
CA MET A 1 -9.04 -2.80 -12.14
C MET A 1 -10.03 -2.06 -11.26
N ALA A 2 -11.13 -2.70 -10.89
CA ALA A 2 -12.19 -2.07 -10.10
C ALA A 2 -12.20 -2.69 -8.69
N CYS A 3 -11.27 -2.27 -7.84
CA CYS A 3 -11.34 -2.63 -6.43
C CYS A 3 -12.49 -1.86 -5.77
N THR A 4 -13.19 -2.48 -4.84
CA THR A 4 -14.27 -1.88 -4.09
C THR A 4 -13.90 -1.77 -2.62
N THR A 5 -14.08 -0.59 -2.04
CA THR A 5 -13.91 -0.36 -0.60
C THR A 5 -15.24 0.00 0.04
N ILE A 6 -15.50 -0.59 1.19
CA ILE A 6 -16.67 -0.27 2.03
C ILE A 6 -16.15 0.33 3.33
N LEU A 7 -16.65 1.51 3.66
CA LEU A 7 -16.40 2.20 4.92
C LEU A 7 -17.69 2.24 5.73
N VAL A 8 -17.66 1.68 6.93
CA VAL A 8 -18.82 1.67 7.84
C VAL A 8 -18.53 2.57 9.02
N GLY A 9 -19.28 3.64 9.14
CA GLY A 9 -19.22 4.55 10.29
C GLY A 9 -20.05 4.04 11.48
N LYS A 10 -19.76 4.57 12.65
CA LYS A 10 -20.38 4.14 13.93
C LYS A 10 -21.92 4.18 13.98
N HIS A 11 -22.54 4.99 13.13
CA HIS A 11 -24.02 5.09 13.07
C HIS A 11 -24.64 4.08 12.11
N ALA A 12 -23.83 3.36 11.33
CA ALA A 12 -24.27 2.35 10.39
C ALA A 12 -23.97 0.91 10.87
N SER A 13 -23.30 0.76 12.03
CA SER A 13 -23.05 -0.52 12.67
C SER A 13 -23.98 -0.73 13.86
N TYR A 14 -24.24 -2.00 14.18
CA TYR A 14 -25.15 -2.36 15.27
C TYR A 14 -24.60 -1.99 16.66
N ASP A 15 -23.31 -2.13 16.86
CA ASP A 15 -22.61 -1.95 18.14
C ASP A 15 -21.80 -0.64 18.21
N GLY A 16 -21.90 0.22 17.20
CA GLY A 16 -21.13 1.47 17.09
C GLY A 16 -19.68 1.29 16.63
N SER A 17 -19.30 0.10 16.22
CA SER A 17 -17.98 -0.16 15.64
C SER A 17 -17.82 0.55 14.28
N THR A 18 -16.58 0.86 13.92
CA THR A 18 -16.23 1.31 12.58
C THR A 18 -15.48 0.19 11.86
N MET A 19 -15.72 0.04 10.56
CA MET A 19 -15.10 -1.03 9.77
C MET A 19 -14.63 -0.50 8.43
N ILE A 20 -13.53 -1.07 7.95
CA ILE A 20 -13.11 -0.97 6.56
C ILE A 20 -13.07 -2.38 5.98
N ALA A 21 -13.60 -2.53 4.79
CA ALA A 21 -13.53 -3.77 4.03
C ALA A 21 -13.16 -3.46 2.59
N ARG A 22 -12.40 -4.34 1.99
CA ARG A 22 -11.90 -4.16 0.63
C ARG A 22 -11.81 -5.49 -0.09
N ASN A 23 -12.19 -5.50 -1.35
CA ASN A 23 -11.77 -6.54 -2.27
C ASN A 23 -10.56 -6.04 -3.11
N ASP A 24 -9.77 -6.97 -3.55
CA ASP A 24 -8.59 -6.74 -4.37
C ASP A 24 -8.81 -7.48 -5.71
N ASP A 25 -9.49 -6.79 -6.64
CA ASP A 25 -9.89 -7.38 -7.91
C ASP A 25 -8.75 -7.33 -8.92
N SER A 26 -8.38 -8.48 -9.47
CA SER A 26 -7.45 -8.58 -10.57
C SER A 26 -8.17 -8.61 -11.92
N GLY A 27 -7.83 -7.68 -12.81
CA GLY A 27 -8.35 -7.67 -14.18
C GLY A 27 -7.88 -8.87 -15.04
N SER A 28 -6.83 -9.56 -14.60
CA SER A 28 -6.32 -10.78 -15.26
C SER A 28 -7.04 -12.05 -14.82
N GLY A 29 -7.92 -11.97 -13.81
CA GLY A 29 -8.54 -13.15 -13.19
C GLY A 29 -7.56 -13.96 -12.33
N HIS A 30 -6.35 -13.47 -12.10
CA HIS A 30 -5.40 -14.11 -11.21
C HIS A 30 -5.82 -13.92 -9.74
N PHE A 31 -5.85 -15.02 -8.99
CA PHE A 31 -6.15 -14.98 -7.56
C PHE A 31 -4.85 -14.95 -6.76
N THR A 32 -4.67 -13.89 -5.98
CA THR A 32 -3.54 -13.75 -5.05
C THR A 32 -4.03 -13.98 -3.62
N PRO A 33 -3.61 -15.06 -2.96
CA PRO A 33 -4.01 -15.33 -1.59
C PRO A 33 -3.42 -14.27 -0.64
N LYS A 34 -4.23 -13.83 0.31
CA LYS A 34 -3.85 -12.89 1.36
C LYS A 34 -3.73 -13.61 2.70
N LYS A 35 -2.92 -13.05 3.60
CA LYS A 35 -2.83 -13.51 4.99
C LYS A 35 -3.12 -12.36 5.95
N PHE A 36 -3.81 -12.63 7.04
CA PHE A 36 -3.93 -11.67 8.13
C PHE A 36 -2.63 -11.67 8.93
N THR A 37 -2.05 -10.49 9.14
CA THR A 37 -0.76 -10.33 9.82
C THR A 37 -0.85 -9.23 10.86
N VAL A 38 -0.23 -9.46 12.01
CA VAL A 38 0.09 -8.44 13.00
C VAL A 38 1.57 -8.16 12.89
N VAL A 39 1.94 -6.90 12.64
CA VAL A 39 3.33 -6.48 12.49
C VAL A 39 3.74 -5.67 13.72
N GLN A 40 4.75 -6.14 14.41
CA GLN A 40 5.27 -5.47 15.61
C GLN A 40 6.23 -4.33 15.22
N PRO A 41 6.43 -3.34 16.10
CA PRO A 41 7.35 -2.23 15.83
C PRO A 41 8.77 -2.65 15.46
N GLU A 42 9.29 -3.69 16.10
CA GLU A 42 10.62 -4.24 15.89
C GLU A 42 10.78 -5.00 14.57
N GLU A 43 9.69 -5.46 13.99
CA GLU A 43 9.65 -6.17 12.71
C GLU A 43 9.62 -5.20 11.51
N GLN A 44 9.39 -3.92 11.76
CA GLN A 44 9.26 -2.93 10.70
C GLN A 44 10.63 -2.36 10.31
N PRO A 45 10.92 -2.25 9.00
CA PRO A 45 12.15 -1.61 8.55
C PRO A 45 12.15 -0.11 8.91
N ARG A 46 13.34 0.49 8.98
CA ARG A 46 13.50 1.96 9.10
C ARG A 46 13.74 2.61 7.76
N HIS A 47 14.13 1.82 6.79
CA HIS A 47 14.28 2.20 5.40
C HIS A 47 13.46 1.25 4.53
N TYR A 48 12.62 1.80 3.70
CA TYR A 48 11.79 1.03 2.78
C TYR A 48 12.08 1.42 1.35
N ARG A 49 12.24 0.43 0.49
CA ARG A 49 12.33 0.59 -0.95
C ARG A 49 11.17 -0.13 -1.63
N SER A 50 10.44 0.60 -2.46
CA SER A 50 9.36 0.02 -3.26
C SER A 50 9.92 -1.00 -4.26
N VAL A 51 9.31 -2.19 -4.32
CA VAL A 51 9.69 -3.24 -5.28
C VAL A 51 9.26 -2.92 -6.72
N LEU A 52 8.32 -1.98 -6.89
CA LEU A 52 7.79 -1.60 -8.20
C LEU A 52 8.38 -0.30 -8.70
N SER A 53 8.35 0.75 -7.89
CA SER A 53 8.79 2.10 -8.26
C SER A 53 10.24 2.38 -7.90
N HIS A 54 10.85 1.54 -7.05
CA HIS A 54 12.18 1.73 -6.47
C HIS A 54 12.36 3.02 -5.65
N VAL A 55 11.27 3.72 -5.35
CA VAL A 55 11.28 4.87 -4.44
C VAL A 55 11.70 4.41 -3.06
N GLU A 56 12.59 5.16 -2.44
CA GLU A 56 13.11 4.92 -1.10
C GLU A 56 12.51 5.91 -0.11
N ILE A 57 12.10 5.41 1.06
CA ILE A 57 11.46 6.20 2.10
C ILE A 57 12.08 5.85 3.45
N GLU A 58 12.49 6.87 4.19
CA GLU A 58 12.84 6.72 5.59
C GLU A 58 11.56 6.63 6.45
N LEU A 59 11.47 5.57 7.23
CA LEU A 59 10.33 5.31 8.10
C LEU A 59 10.62 5.74 9.54
N PRO A 60 9.57 6.03 10.35
CA PRO A 60 9.75 6.50 11.71
C PRO A 60 10.56 5.53 12.59
N ASP A 61 11.37 6.07 13.51
CA ASP A 61 12.12 5.27 14.48
C ASP A 61 11.22 4.59 15.52
N ASN A 62 10.04 5.15 15.76
CA ASN A 62 9.05 4.63 16.70
C ASN A 62 7.74 4.30 15.94
N PRO A 63 7.73 3.26 15.10
CA PRO A 63 6.53 2.88 14.38
C PRO A 63 5.51 2.23 15.32
N MET A 64 4.24 2.38 14.98
CA MET A 64 3.15 1.71 15.70
C MET A 64 3.00 0.27 15.23
N ARG A 65 2.58 -0.61 16.13
CA ARG A 65 2.06 -1.93 15.75
C ARG A 65 0.84 -1.76 14.85
N TYR A 66 0.71 -2.61 13.83
CA TYR A 66 -0.48 -2.59 12.96
C TYR A 66 -0.88 -3.99 12.52
N THR A 67 -2.11 -4.08 12.06
CA THR A 67 -2.64 -5.26 11.36
C THR A 67 -2.77 -4.95 9.88
N SER A 68 -2.51 -5.94 9.04
CA SER A 68 -2.70 -5.80 7.59
C SER A 68 -2.95 -7.15 6.92
N MET A 69 -3.24 -7.11 5.63
CA MET A 69 -3.53 -8.30 4.82
C MET A 69 -2.61 -8.37 3.59
N PRO A 70 -1.30 -8.58 3.80
CA PRO A 70 -0.35 -8.69 2.70
C PRO A 70 -0.56 -9.96 1.87
N ASN A 71 0.12 -10.01 0.72
CA ASN A 71 0.22 -11.24 -0.07
C ASN A 71 0.80 -12.37 0.77
N ALA A 72 0.25 -13.58 0.59
CA ALA A 72 0.70 -14.75 1.33
C ALA A 72 1.89 -15.46 0.66
N LEU A 73 2.11 -15.21 -0.63
CA LEU A 73 3.18 -15.81 -1.43
C LEU A 73 4.44 -14.96 -1.35
N GLU A 74 5.58 -15.62 -1.18
CA GLU A 74 6.89 -14.95 -1.21
C GLU A 74 7.21 -14.41 -2.60
N GLY A 75 7.90 -13.27 -2.66
CA GLY A 75 8.32 -12.65 -3.91
C GLY A 75 7.26 -11.81 -4.63
N GLU A 76 6.01 -11.81 -4.17
CA GLU A 76 4.91 -11.04 -4.79
C GLU A 76 4.71 -9.65 -4.17
N GLY A 77 5.66 -9.18 -3.37
CA GLY A 77 5.56 -7.92 -2.66
C GLY A 77 4.53 -7.94 -1.53
N ILE A 78 4.39 -6.83 -0.83
CA ILE A 78 3.52 -6.73 0.34
C ILE A 78 2.05 -6.60 -0.08
N TRP A 79 1.72 -5.67 -0.94
CA TRP A 79 0.35 -5.40 -1.43
C TRP A 79 -0.73 -5.50 -0.35
N ALA A 80 -0.49 -4.88 0.78
CA ALA A 80 -1.37 -5.02 1.95
C ALA A 80 -2.73 -4.36 1.76
N ALA A 81 -2.82 -3.35 0.93
CA ALA A 81 -4.01 -2.62 0.50
C ALA A 81 -4.94 -2.08 1.60
N SER A 82 -4.91 -2.65 2.80
CA SER A 82 -5.60 -2.13 3.99
C SER A 82 -4.92 -2.56 5.28
N GLY A 83 -5.07 -1.75 6.33
CA GLY A 83 -4.53 -2.03 7.65
C GLY A 83 -5.09 -1.11 8.71
N VAL A 84 -4.86 -1.46 9.98
CA VAL A 84 -5.27 -0.68 11.15
C VAL A 84 -4.12 -0.68 12.15
N ASN A 85 -3.71 0.50 12.62
CA ASN A 85 -2.68 0.61 13.64
C ASN A 85 -3.26 0.60 15.07
N GLU A 86 -2.40 0.51 16.08
CA GLU A 86 -2.80 0.47 17.49
C GLU A 86 -3.46 1.75 18.01
N ALA A 87 -3.35 2.86 17.28
CA ALA A 87 -4.10 4.08 17.55
C ALA A 87 -5.50 4.07 16.91
N ASN A 88 -5.96 2.92 16.38
CA ASN A 88 -7.21 2.74 15.66
C ASN A 88 -7.33 3.62 14.40
N VAL A 89 -6.21 4.02 13.81
CA VAL A 89 -6.22 4.65 12.49
C VAL A 89 -6.21 3.55 11.44
N ALA A 90 -7.24 3.55 10.60
CA ALA A 90 -7.41 2.61 9.51
C ALA A 90 -7.06 3.26 8.18
N MET A 91 -6.39 2.53 7.31
CA MET A 91 -6.05 2.95 5.95
C MET A 91 -6.48 1.89 4.95
N THR A 92 -7.00 2.33 3.82
CA THR A 92 -7.20 1.50 2.63
C THR A 92 -6.81 2.32 1.40
N ALA A 93 -6.15 1.69 0.46
CA ALA A 93 -5.71 2.34 -0.77
C ALA A 93 -6.11 1.51 -1.99
N THR A 94 -6.63 2.17 -3.00
CA THR A 94 -7.02 1.54 -4.26
C THR A 94 -5.91 1.73 -5.29
N GLU A 95 -5.52 0.70 -5.98
CA GLU A 95 -4.81 0.76 -7.24
C GLU A 95 -5.78 1.23 -8.32
N THR A 96 -5.54 2.04 -9.23
CA THR A 96 -4.43 2.76 -9.78
C THR A 96 -4.73 4.24 -9.60
N ILE A 97 -3.79 5.01 -9.12
CA ILE A 97 -3.96 6.46 -9.04
C ILE A 97 -3.39 7.05 -10.32
N THR A 98 -4.21 7.79 -11.05
CA THR A 98 -3.76 8.57 -12.21
C THR A 98 -3.58 10.01 -11.77
N SER A 99 -2.36 10.50 -11.79
CA SER A 99 -2.04 11.87 -11.42
C SER A 99 -2.10 12.81 -12.63
N ASN A 100 -2.42 14.08 -12.37
CA ASN A 100 -2.26 15.12 -13.38
C ASN A 100 -0.76 15.27 -13.69
N PRO A 101 -0.33 15.25 -14.96
CA PRO A 101 1.09 15.38 -15.33
C PRO A 101 1.79 16.60 -14.74
N ARG A 102 1.06 17.67 -14.44
CA ARG A 102 1.62 18.86 -13.80
C ARG A 102 2.02 18.64 -12.34
N VAL A 103 1.39 17.67 -11.66
CA VAL A 103 1.72 17.32 -10.27
C VAL A 103 3.04 16.57 -10.22
N LEU A 104 3.34 15.75 -11.23
CA LEU A 104 4.58 14.98 -11.29
C LEU A 104 5.84 15.86 -11.26
N GLY A 105 5.78 17.08 -11.83
CA GLY A 105 6.89 18.03 -11.78
C GLY A 105 7.00 18.84 -10.49
N ALA A 106 6.01 18.74 -9.59
CA ALA A 106 5.95 19.51 -8.35
C ALA A 106 6.03 18.61 -7.09
N ASP A 107 5.87 17.30 -7.24
CA ASP A 107 5.91 16.37 -6.13
C ASP A 107 7.37 16.06 -5.76
N PRO A 108 7.82 16.36 -4.53
CA PRO A 108 9.20 16.11 -4.09
C PRO A 108 9.55 14.62 -3.95
N LEU A 109 8.55 13.72 -3.97
CA LEU A 109 8.74 12.28 -3.91
C LEU A 109 8.83 11.62 -5.29
N VAL A 110 8.66 12.40 -6.37
CA VAL A 110 8.83 11.91 -7.73
C VAL A 110 10.30 12.03 -8.12
N GLU A 111 10.95 10.90 -8.34
CA GLU A 111 12.29 10.83 -8.85
C GLU A 111 12.28 10.31 -10.29
N TYR A 112 13.09 10.92 -11.15
CA TYR A 112 13.26 10.50 -12.52
C TYR A 112 14.47 9.57 -12.64
N TYR A 113 14.22 8.33 -13.00
CA TYR A 113 15.27 7.36 -13.32
C TYR A 113 15.26 7.09 -14.83
N PRO A 114 16.17 7.73 -15.60
CA PRO A 114 16.26 7.46 -17.03
C PRO A 114 16.68 6.01 -17.27
N ALA A 115 16.16 5.41 -18.34
CA ALA A 115 16.62 4.10 -18.80
C ALA A 115 18.14 4.17 -19.09
N GLN A 116 18.88 3.21 -18.57
CA GLN A 116 20.30 3.03 -18.88
C GLN A 116 20.43 1.96 -19.96
N ASP A 117 21.43 2.08 -20.83
CA ASP A 117 21.68 1.12 -21.91
C ASP A 117 21.77 -0.31 -21.36
N GLY A 118 20.82 -1.16 -21.77
CA GLY A 118 20.73 -2.56 -21.37
C GLY A 118 20.00 -2.86 -20.04
N ALA A 119 19.44 -1.85 -19.39
CA ALA A 119 18.57 -2.02 -18.23
C ALA A 119 17.09 -1.87 -18.63
N GLU A 120 16.19 -2.59 -17.94
CA GLU A 120 14.77 -2.33 -18.05
C GLU A 120 14.45 -0.90 -17.60
N GLU A 121 13.50 -0.26 -18.27
CA GLU A 121 13.00 1.04 -17.86
C GLU A 121 12.39 0.93 -16.47
N VAL A 122 12.99 1.61 -15.50
CA VAL A 122 12.48 1.67 -14.14
C VAL A 122 11.45 2.78 -14.08
N PRO A 123 10.18 2.51 -13.88
CA PRO A 123 9.20 3.56 -13.70
C PRO A 123 9.57 4.38 -12.46
N GLY A 124 10.00 5.62 -12.67
CA GLY A 124 10.07 6.61 -11.62
C GLY A 124 8.65 6.82 -11.11
N GLY A 125 8.37 6.38 -9.91
CA GLY A 125 7.01 6.35 -9.44
C GLY A 125 6.86 6.96 -8.07
N ILE A 126 5.65 7.39 -7.80
CA ILE A 126 5.15 7.64 -6.46
C ILE A 126 5.07 6.25 -5.80
N GLY A 127 5.88 6.02 -4.79
CA GLY A 127 5.89 4.77 -4.02
C GLY A 127 4.65 4.62 -3.13
#